data_ecb223e01560e33a929eda7ab2df2686
#
_entry.id   ecb223e01560e33a929eda7ab2df2686
#
_cell.length_a   1.000
_cell.length_b   1.000
_cell.length_c   1.000
_cell.angle_alpha   90.00
_cell.angle_beta   90.00
_cell.angle_gamma   90.00
#
_symmetry.space_group_name_H-M   'P 1'
#
loop_
_entity.id
_entity.type
_entity.pdbx_description
1 polymer ?
#
loop_
_entity_poly.entity_id
_entity_poly.type
_entity_poly.pdbx_seq_one_letter_code
_entity_poly.pdbx_strand_id
1 'polypeptide(L)'
;VSGLGATEEPKRLGATRVTLNKKASAIEDAVTRYSRTELALEAHTDSSQQRSPQSIVLFGMSRPDLHGGENQIVTVDELVKTLPSDLIGELQKPIWPLGKKPKSILNKNKVSNCFEISYYRKQLDRSVELGALLTNTQRVMLDHLDDKIQALASNSSVKLQRGETLVLNNHKVLHGRSALASDSNRVMIRYRLSVNLAEADHSLGADAAALQALKTRLIEASHRLEAQGRSSQATVISQGIGAIDDPSDPLSIAKDWCTARDFDRAKPLLMKILNESPENFDAPYYLSAISTHQNDDERAKHFLTLASQRKPFLKRGRHTQKPIVLKVRPFEGTKVKFKPTSDVKPGTRLVGGQLSTKYWIDKRQFHVMLGNAVDETFGDTAAPHFDVFFNAISDVDASPTALKGVDNFIAAHSPGQIINHPDALRRTQRNIVAGFARDTEGLWAGQTLRIPSEALANSDKVVSLIEAAMPYPILTRSAGTHTGSTLSLSKNRASLATALNALKPHTDAYATEFVDISDASGVFQKIRCFFIDGQLYPIHNLRSHNWEVGRRGDRLQVMSRESWMRDDEIHCLDRFDDYLGRDRLAALTQFMTKIGLEFCGVDFGIDPQGRVVIFEANPAMRHH
;
A
#
# COMPACT_ATOMS: atom_id res chain seq x y z
N VAL A 1 -26.60 -14.25 -8.21
CA VAL A 1 -26.24 -12.93 -7.67
C VAL A 1 -27.00 -11.81 -8.39
N SER A 2 -27.43 -12.02 -9.65
CA SER A 2 -28.26 -11.06 -10.40
C SER A 2 -29.69 -10.90 -9.88
N GLY A 3 -30.16 -11.72 -8.95
CA GLY A 3 -31.47 -11.60 -8.28
C GLY A 3 -31.42 -10.97 -6.88
N LEU A 4 -30.21 -10.71 -6.35
CA LEU A 4 -30.03 -10.04 -5.07
C LEU A 4 -29.86 -8.55 -5.35
N GLY A 5 -30.93 -7.76 -5.26
CA GLY A 5 -30.95 -6.33 -5.52
C GLY A 5 -29.80 -5.61 -4.83
N ALA A 6 -28.77 -5.24 -5.59
CA ALA A 6 -27.67 -4.44 -5.10
C ALA A 6 -28.16 -3.02 -4.89
N THR A 7 -28.36 -2.62 -3.64
CA THR A 7 -28.63 -1.22 -3.32
C THR A 7 -27.39 -0.36 -3.59
N GLU A 8 -27.62 0.78 -4.08
CA GLU A 8 -26.86 1.93 -4.61
C GLU A 8 -25.36 2.14 -4.32
N GLU A 9 -24.64 1.29 -3.62
CA GLU A 9 -23.17 1.35 -3.53
C GLU A 9 -22.52 -0.02 -3.57
N PRO A 10 -21.94 -0.45 -4.71
CA PRO A 10 -21.03 -1.57 -4.75
C PRO A 10 -19.64 -1.15 -4.21
N LYS A 11 -19.60 -0.37 -3.12
CA LYS A 11 -18.36 -0.05 -2.43
C LYS A 11 -18.08 -1.11 -1.40
N ARG A 12 -17.13 -2.00 -1.76
CA ARG A 12 -16.46 -2.96 -0.89
C ARG A 12 -17.20 -4.27 -0.62
N LEU A 13 -17.40 -5.06 -1.62
CA LEU A 13 -17.28 -6.51 -1.51
C LEU A 13 -15.81 -6.83 -1.12
N GLY A 14 -15.44 -6.58 0.13
CA GLY A 14 -14.09 -6.76 0.63
C GLY A 14 -14.04 -7.96 1.55
N ALA A 15 -13.44 -9.06 1.08
CA ALA A 15 -12.99 -10.10 1.97
C ALA A 15 -12.05 -9.52 3.00
N THR A 16 -12.31 -9.76 4.27
CA THR A 16 -11.41 -9.42 5.36
C THR A 16 -10.81 -10.70 5.90
N ARG A 17 -9.51 -10.91 5.72
CA ARG A 17 -8.79 -11.99 6.38
C ARG A 17 -8.64 -11.65 7.86
N VAL A 18 -9.15 -12.53 8.73
CA VAL A 18 -9.10 -12.40 10.18
C VAL A 18 -8.11 -13.44 10.70
N THR A 19 -6.96 -12.94 11.18
CA THR A 19 -5.88 -13.74 11.78
C THR A 19 -5.48 -13.11 13.10
N LEU A 20 -4.91 -13.89 14.00
CA LEU A 20 -4.31 -13.38 15.23
C LEU A 20 -3.21 -12.37 14.92
N ASN A 21 -3.24 -11.24 15.59
CA ASN A 21 -2.15 -10.26 15.56
C ASN A 21 -1.25 -10.48 16.78
N LYS A 22 -0.19 -11.23 16.62
CA LYS A 22 0.75 -11.58 17.71
C LYS A 22 1.40 -10.38 18.41
N LYS A 23 1.39 -9.18 17.79
CA LYS A 23 1.91 -7.95 18.42
C LYS A 23 0.91 -7.23 19.31
N ALA A 24 -0.37 -7.56 19.21
CA ALA A 24 -1.46 -6.90 19.91
C ALA A 24 -2.19 -7.84 20.89
N SER A 25 -1.64 -9.03 21.13
CA SER A 25 -2.31 -10.08 21.90
C SER A 25 -2.47 -9.79 23.41
N ALA A 26 -1.72 -8.82 23.94
CA ALA A 26 -1.69 -8.54 25.38
C ALA A 26 -2.13 -7.11 25.77
N ILE A 27 -2.52 -6.27 24.83
CA ILE A 27 -2.85 -4.86 25.10
C ILE A 27 -4.27 -4.59 24.62
N GLU A 28 -5.13 -4.12 25.52
CA GLU A 28 -6.38 -3.43 25.19
C GLU A 28 -6.07 -2.10 24.50
N ASP A 29 -5.52 -2.17 23.29
CA ASP A 29 -5.22 -1.00 22.48
C ASP A 29 -6.47 -0.61 21.69
N ALA A 30 -6.87 0.65 21.82
CA ALA A 30 -7.98 1.28 21.09
C ALA A 30 -7.87 1.18 19.56
N VAL A 31 -6.70 0.79 19.03
CA VAL A 31 -6.39 0.64 17.61
C VAL A 31 -6.56 -0.80 17.13
N THR A 32 -6.45 -1.79 18.00
CA THR A 32 -6.52 -3.19 17.63
C THR A 32 -7.96 -3.68 17.59
N ARG A 33 -8.36 -4.26 16.47
CA ARG A 33 -9.68 -4.88 16.34
C ARG A 33 -9.73 -6.16 17.19
N TYR A 34 -10.62 -6.24 18.16
CA TYR A 34 -10.83 -7.41 19.03
C TYR A 34 -10.92 -8.75 18.29
N SER A 35 -11.46 -8.74 17.06
CA SER A 35 -11.51 -9.95 16.22
C SER A 35 -10.13 -10.52 15.84
N ARG A 36 -9.03 -9.81 16.13
CA ARG A 36 -7.65 -10.21 15.86
C ARG A 36 -6.82 -10.46 17.10
N THR A 37 -7.43 -10.49 18.28
CA THR A 37 -6.80 -10.84 19.56
C THR A 37 -7.08 -12.30 19.91
N GLU A 38 -6.36 -12.85 20.87
CA GLU A 38 -6.63 -14.18 21.46
C GLU A 38 -7.88 -14.16 22.34
N LEU A 39 -8.28 -13.02 22.86
CA LEU A 39 -9.42 -12.88 23.77
C LEU A 39 -10.72 -13.37 23.11
N ALA A 40 -11.64 -13.84 23.93
CA ALA A 40 -12.99 -14.13 23.50
C ALA A 40 -13.63 -12.86 22.90
N LEU A 41 -14.44 -13.05 21.88
CA LEU A 41 -15.18 -11.98 21.25
C LEU A 41 -16.66 -12.14 21.63
N GLU A 42 -17.17 -11.20 22.41
CA GLU A 42 -18.55 -11.19 22.86
C GLU A 42 -19.52 -11.18 21.67
N ALA A 43 -20.70 -11.76 21.84
CA ALA A 43 -21.68 -11.82 20.79
C ALA A 43 -22.21 -10.43 20.43
N HIS A 44 -22.11 -10.07 19.15
CA HIS A 44 -22.42 -8.75 18.61
C HIS A 44 -22.94 -8.86 17.18
N THR A 45 -23.43 -7.75 16.64
CA THR A 45 -23.68 -7.60 15.21
C THR A 45 -22.56 -6.79 14.55
N ASP A 46 -22.16 -7.19 13.34
CA ASP A 46 -21.14 -6.47 12.58
C ASP A 46 -21.63 -5.08 12.14
N SER A 47 -20.73 -4.09 12.21
CA SER A 47 -21.01 -2.72 11.76
C SER A 47 -22.19 -2.03 12.46
N SER A 48 -22.49 -2.39 13.71
CA SER A 48 -23.59 -1.83 14.52
C SER A 48 -23.62 -0.31 14.59
N GLN A 49 -22.45 0.35 14.47
CA GLN A 49 -22.32 1.81 14.47
C GLN A 49 -22.73 2.48 13.14
N GLN A 50 -22.90 1.75 12.06
CA GLN A 50 -23.28 2.30 10.76
C GLN A 50 -24.78 2.60 10.71
N ARG A 51 -25.19 3.60 9.90
CA ARG A 51 -26.61 3.92 9.69
C ARG A 51 -27.38 2.73 9.10
N SER A 52 -26.76 2.03 8.17
CA SER A 52 -27.29 0.82 7.53
C SER A 52 -26.18 -0.26 7.61
N PRO A 53 -26.17 -1.11 8.64
CA PRO A 53 -25.29 -2.25 8.71
C PRO A 53 -25.53 -3.21 7.54
N GLN A 54 -24.50 -3.94 7.13
CA GLN A 54 -24.66 -4.97 6.10
C GLN A 54 -25.59 -6.06 6.63
N SER A 55 -26.49 -6.53 5.77
CA SER A 55 -27.54 -7.48 6.15
C SER A 55 -27.02 -8.91 6.29
N ILE A 56 -25.99 -9.30 5.53
CA ILE A 56 -25.43 -10.65 5.58
C ILE A 56 -23.94 -10.59 5.92
N VAL A 57 -23.52 -11.50 6.80
CA VAL A 57 -22.12 -11.74 7.12
C VAL A 57 -21.81 -13.20 6.84
N LEU A 58 -20.69 -13.46 6.14
CA LEU A 58 -20.17 -14.79 5.90
C LEU A 58 -18.81 -14.96 6.58
N PHE A 59 -18.60 -16.10 7.20
CA PHE A 59 -17.34 -16.52 7.82
C PHE A 59 -16.87 -17.82 7.19
N GLY A 60 -15.92 -17.75 6.26
CA GLY A 60 -15.30 -18.93 5.67
C GLY A 60 -14.05 -19.35 6.47
N MET A 61 -13.98 -20.57 6.93
CA MET A 61 -12.89 -21.10 7.72
C MET A 61 -11.81 -21.70 6.81
N SER A 62 -10.66 -21.04 6.74
CA SER A 62 -9.50 -21.54 5.98
C SER A 62 -8.58 -22.40 6.85
N ARG A 63 -8.42 -22.04 8.13
CA ARG A 63 -7.65 -22.81 9.11
C ARG A 63 -8.32 -22.65 10.49
N PRO A 64 -8.90 -23.69 11.07
CA PRO A 64 -9.47 -23.64 12.42
C PRO A 64 -8.37 -23.53 13.48
N ASP A 65 -8.74 -23.03 14.66
CA ASP A 65 -7.93 -23.17 15.87
C ASP A 65 -8.05 -24.61 16.41
N LEU A 66 -7.00 -25.15 16.99
CA LEU A 66 -7.01 -26.51 17.54
C LEU A 66 -7.77 -26.59 18.86
N HIS A 67 -7.64 -25.58 19.71
CA HIS A 67 -8.07 -25.64 21.14
C HIS A 67 -9.15 -24.62 21.51
N GLY A 68 -9.68 -23.83 20.55
CA GLY A 68 -10.67 -22.79 20.81
C GLY A 68 -11.26 -22.24 19.52
N GLY A 69 -11.80 -21.02 19.59
CA GLY A 69 -12.25 -20.29 18.41
C GLY A 69 -13.60 -20.76 17.87
N GLU A 70 -14.43 -21.43 18.68
CA GLU A 70 -15.81 -21.77 18.37
C GLU A 70 -16.60 -20.48 18.15
N ASN A 71 -17.44 -20.47 17.10
CA ASN A 71 -18.37 -19.38 16.89
C ASN A 71 -19.61 -19.57 17.77
N GLN A 72 -19.94 -18.53 18.52
CA GLN A 72 -21.15 -18.47 19.34
C GLN A 72 -22.24 -17.72 18.56
N ILE A 73 -23.47 -18.22 18.61
CA ILE A 73 -24.57 -17.70 17.80
C ILE A 73 -25.80 -17.51 18.70
N VAL A 74 -26.37 -16.30 18.69
CA VAL A 74 -27.59 -15.99 19.43
C VAL A 74 -28.59 -15.37 18.45
N THR A 75 -29.74 -16.01 18.29
CA THR A 75 -30.80 -15.45 17.45
C THR A 75 -31.62 -14.41 18.23
N VAL A 76 -32.06 -13.37 17.52
CA VAL A 76 -32.88 -12.31 18.13
C VAL A 76 -34.19 -12.87 18.67
N ASP A 77 -34.77 -13.85 17.99
CA ASP A 77 -36.05 -14.46 18.39
C ASP A 77 -35.92 -15.24 19.71
N GLU A 78 -34.80 -15.93 19.94
CA GLU A 78 -34.51 -16.58 21.23
C GLU A 78 -34.22 -15.54 22.31
N LEU A 79 -33.42 -14.53 22.01
CA LEU A 79 -33.07 -13.47 22.95
C LEU A 79 -34.33 -12.74 23.45
N VAL A 80 -35.18 -12.28 22.56
CA VAL A 80 -36.39 -11.52 22.90
C VAL A 80 -37.33 -12.32 23.81
N LYS A 81 -37.41 -13.65 23.67
CA LYS A 81 -38.20 -14.52 24.58
C LYS A 81 -37.70 -14.52 26.03
N THR A 82 -36.44 -14.16 26.23
CA THR A 82 -35.82 -14.15 27.60
C THR A 82 -35.82 -12.76 28.23
N LEU A 83 -36.16 -11.70 27.48
CA LEU A 83 -36.13 -10.33 27.95
C LEU A 83 -37.48 -9.89 28.54
N PRO A 84 -37.50 -9.13 29.65
CA PRO A 84 -38.69 -8.47 30.14
C PRO A 84 -39.27 -7.46 29.13
N SER A 85 -40.59 -7.29 29.12
CA SER A 85 -41.29 -6.43 28.16
C SER A 85 -40.89 -4.95 28.28
N ASP A 86 -40.64 -4.47 29.49
CA ASP A 86 -40.17 -3.12 29.76
C ASP A 86 -38.77 -2.87 29.16
N LEU A 87 -37.86 -3.84 29.32
CA LEU A 87 -36.53 -3.77 28.72
C LEU A 87 -36.62 -3.78 27.17
N ILE A 88 -37.47 -4.62 26.60
CA ILE A 88 -37.70 -4.63 25.14
C ILE A 88 -38.16 -3.23 24.68
N GLY A 89 -39.11 -2.61 25.41
CA GLY A 89 -39.58 -1.28 25.09
C GLY A 89 -38.49 -0.21 25.15
N GLU A 90 -37.59 -0.27 26.13
CA GLU A 90 -36.47 0.65 26.24
C GLU A 90 -35.42 0.44 25.12
N LEU A 91 -35.11 -0.81 24.77
CA LEU A 91 -34.15 -1.12 23.71
C LEU A 91 -34.66 -0.70 22.31
N GLN A 92 -35.94 -0.51 22.14
CA GLN A 92 -36.54 0.01 20.90
C GLN A 92 -36.45 1.51 20.77
N LYS A 93 -36.17 2.26 21.85
CA LYS A 93 -36.02 3.73 21.77
C LYS A 93 -34.71 4.10 21.07
N PRO A 94 -34.70 5.13 20.19
CA PRO A 94 -33.50 5.57 19.48
C PRO A 94 -32.59 6.47 20.36
N ILE A 95 -32.24 6.00 21.54
CA ILE A 95 -31.47 6.73 22.55
C ILE A 95 -30.08 6.16 22.80
N TRP A 96 -29.74 5.02 22.21
CA TRP A 96 -28.48 4.33 22.47
C TRP A 96 -27.34 4.84 21.59
N PRO A 97 -26.17 5.20 22.16
CA PRO A 97 -25.07 5.84 21.43
C PRO A 97 -24.27 4.84 20.57
N LEU A 98 -24.89 4.19 19.63
CA LEU A 98 -24.32 3.20 18.71
C LEU A 98 -23.76 3.80 17.41
N GLY A 99 -23.30 5.05 17.40
CA GLY A 99 -22.73 5.66 16.20
C GLY A 99 -22.78 7.18 16.25
N LYS A 100 -22.72 7.83 15.08
CA LYS A 100 -22.76 9.31 15.00
C LYS A 100 -24.07 9.94 15.52
N LYS A 101 -25.17 9.20 15.50
CA LYS A 101 -26.46 9.57 16.06
C LYS A 101 -26.97 8.42 16.92
N PRO A 102 -27.69 8.68 18.01
CA PRO A 102 -28.33 7.65 18.80
C PRO A 102 -29.25 6.78 17.94
N LYS A 103 -29.31 5.48 18.24
CA LYS A 103 -30.11 4.47 17.53
C LYS A 103 -30.83 3.58 18.52
N SER A 104 -31.79 2.81 18.00
CA SER A 104 -32.40 1.71 18.75
C SER A 104 -31.47 0.49 18.70
N ILE A 105 -31.41 -0.27 19.78
CA ILE A 105 -30.73 -1.57 19.83
C ILE A 105 -31.64 -2.64 19.19
N LEU A 106 -32.92 -2.68 19.56
CA LEU A 106 -33.93 -3.52 18.95
C LEU A 106 -34.83 -2.69 18.04
N ASN A 107 -35.18 -3.24 16.87
CA ASN A 107 -36.15 -2.66 15.96
C ASN A 107 -37.16 -3.72 15.59
N LYS A 108 -38.39 -3.34 15.33
CA LYS A 108 -39.40 -4.22 14.78
C LYS A 108 -39.56 -3.89 13.30
N ASN A 109 -39.26 -4.87 12.45
CA ASN A 109 -39.38 -4.70 11.01
C ASN A 109 -40.86 -4.53 10.66
N LYS A 110 -41.20 -3.47 9.95
CA LYS A 110 -42.61 -3.11 9.64
C LYS A 110 -43.28 -4.07 8.66
N VAL A 111 -42.48 -4.79 7.87
CA VAL A 111 -43.00 -5.71 6.82
C VAL A 111 -43.13 -7.13 7.41
N SER A 112 -42.02 -7.66 7.98
CA SER A 112 -42.03 -9.04 8.51
C SER A 112 -42.57 -9.16 9.92
N ASN A 113 -42.82 -8.05 10.62
CA ASN A 113 -43.22 -7.98 12.02
C ASN A 113 -42.24 -8.66 13.00
N CYS A 114 -41.05 -9.03 12.54
CA CYS A 114 -39.98 -9.67 13.33
C CYS A 114 -39.09 -8.63 13.96
N PHE A 115 -38.44 -9.00 15.07
CA PHE A 115 -37.39 -8.17 15.67
C PHE A 115 -36.08 -8.25 14.90
N GLU A 116 -35.38 -7.13 14.84
CA GLU A 116 -34.02 -6.95 14.33
C GLU A 116 -33.16 -6.34 15.43
N ILE A 117 -31.87 -6.66 15.47
CA ILE A 117 -30.94 -6.16 16.47
C ILE A 117 -29.73 -5.49 15.83
N SER A 118 -29.24 -4.45 16.48
CA SER A 118 -27.97 -3.78 16.17
C SER A 118 -27.24 -3.53 17.49
N TYR A 119 -26.29 -4.40 17.86
CA TYR A 119 -25.68 -4.37 19.17
C TYR A 119 -24.20 -4.76 19.16
N TYR A 120 -23.40 -3.99 19.87
CA TYR A 120 -22.04 -4.31 20.25
C TYR A 120 -21.66 -3.53 21.53
N ARG A 121 -21.52 -4.21 22.67
CA ARG A 121 -21.27 -3.57 23.97
C ARG A 121 -20.04 -2.68 23.95
N LYS A 122 -18.90 -3.17 23.48
CA LYS A 122 -17.65 -2.40 23.44
C LYS A 122 -17.73 -1.16 22.55
N GLN A 123 -18.64 -1.15 21.57
CA GLN A 123 -18.88 0.07 20.77
C GLN A 123 -19.68 1.11 21.55
N LEU A 124 -20.61 0.68 22.40
CA LEU A 124 -21.35 1.58 23.30
C LEU A 124 -20.40 2.17 24.35
N ASP A 125 -19.60 1.33 25.02
CA ASP A 125 -18.63 1.77 26.03
C ASP A 125 -17.63 2.77 25.45
N ARG A 126 -17.11 2.51 24.25
CA ARG A 126 -16.25 3.45 23.54
C ARG A 126 -16.95 4.77 23.21
N SER A 127 -18.23 4.74 22.87
CA SER A 127 -18.97 5.98 22.64
C SER A 127 -19.09 6.81 23.93
N VAL A 128 -19.22 6.15 25.08
CA VAL A 128 -19.22 6.80 26.40
C VAL A 128 -17.85 7.38 26.74
N GLU A 129 -16.76 6.67 26.49
CA GLU A 129 -15.39 7.17 26.63
C GLU A 129 -15.15 8.44 25.77
N LEU A 130 -15.81 8.51 24.61
CA LEU A 130 -15.74 9.67 23.71
C LEU A 130 -16.76 10.77 24.06
N GLY A 131 -17.41 10.71 25.22
CA GLY A 131 -18.28 11.76 25.76
C GLY A 131 -19.77 11.55 25.55
N ALA A 132 -20.21 10.39 25.05
CA ALA A 132 -21.64 10.08 25.01
C ALA A 132 -22.16 9.76 26.42
N LEU A 133 -23.40 10.17 26.71
CA LEU A 133 -24.00 9.98 28.03
C LEU A 133 -24.87 8.71 28.05
N LEU A 134 -24.67 7.87 29.06
CA LEU A 134 -25.56 6.80 29.48
C LEU A 134 -25.91 6.99 30.96
N THR A 135 -27.19 6.91 31.26
CA THR A 135 -27.65 6.94 32.67
C THR A 135 -27.29 5.63 33.37
N ASN A 136 -27.26 5.62 34.69
CA ASN A 136 -27.03 4.39 35.46
C ASN A 136 -28.10 3.33 35.15
N THR A 137 -29.35 3.73 35.00
CA THR A 137 -30.43 2.82 34.60
C THR A 137 -30.16 2.16 33.25
N GLN A 138 -29.72 2.94 32.27
CA GLN A 138 -29.35 2.40 30.94
C GLN A 138 -28.16 1.43 31.02
N ARG A 139 -27.18 1.67 31.88
CA ARG A 139 -26.05 0.75 32.10
C ARG A 139 -26.54 -0.58 32.66
N VAL A 140 -27.39 -0.56 33.69
CA VAL A 140 -27.99 -1.75 34.27
C VAL A 140 -28.81 -2.53 33.25
N MET A 141 -29.54 -1.84 32.37
CA MET A 141 -30.29 -2.46 31.27
C MET A 141 -29.37 -3.16 30.26
N LEU A 142 -28.22 -2.55 29.93
CA LEU A 142 -27.23 -3.18 29.04
C LEU A 142 -26.56 -4.37 29.71
N ASP A 143 -26.24 -4.30 31.00
CA ASP A 143 -25.67 -5.40 31.75
C ASP A 143 -26.64 -6.60 31.78
N HIS A 144 -27.93 -6.35 32.00
CA HIS A 144 -28.95 -7.40 31.94
C HIS A 144 -29.09 -8.00 30.52
N LEU A 145 -29.00 -7.17 29.48
CA LEU A 145 -28.99 -7.64 28.09
C LEU A 145 -27.78 -8.53 27.81
N ASP A 146 -26.57 -8.12 28.25
CA ASP A 146 -25.33 -8.89 28.10
C ASP A 146 -25.40 -10.24 28.82
N ASP A 147 -25.94 -10.30 30.04
CA ASP A 147 -26.13 -11.52 30.78
C ASP A 147 -27.00 -12.51 30.01
N LYS A 148 -28.12 -12.05 29.41
CA LYS A 148 -29.00 -12.91 28.58
C LYS A 148 -28.31 -13.37 27.30
N ILE A 149 -27.59 -12.46 26.62
CA ILE A 149 -26.81 -12.80 25.43
C ILE A 149 -25.76 -13.85 25.78
N GLN A 150 -25.01 -13.68 26.87
CA GLN A 150 -23.95 -14.59 27.29
C GLN A 150 -24.51 -15.98 27.67
N ALA A 151 -25.63 -16.04 28.37
CA ALA A 151 -26.29 -17.28 28.72
C ALA A 151 -26.72 -18.08 27.47
N LEU A 152 -27.28 -17.40 26.45
CA LEU A 152 -27.65 -18.06 25.21
C LEU A 152 -26.43 -18.45 24.37
N ALA A 153 -25.41 -17.58 24.31
CA ALA A 153 -24.17 -17.80 23.56
C ALA A 153 -23.41 -19.04 24.07
N SER A 154 -23.43 -19.28 25.38
CA SER A 154 -22.76 -20.44 26.01
C SER A 154 -23.38 -21.77 25.58
N ASN A 155 -24.66 -21.78 25.23
CA ASN A 155 -25.39 -22.98 24.82
C ASN A 155 -25.41 -23.19 23.28
N SER A 156 -24.90 -22.27 22.52
CA SER A 156 -25.00 -22.27 21.05
C SER A 156 -23.64 -21.99 20.42
N SER A 157 -22.74 -22.97 20.44
CA SER A 157 -21.43 -22.86 19.81
C SER A 157 -21.28 -23.79 18.62
N VAL A 158 -20.61 -23.30 17.58
CA VAL A 158 -20.31 -24.03 16.34
C VAL A 158 -18.83 -23.90 16.03
N LYS A 159 -18.12 -25.03 15.97
CA LYS A 159 -16.72 -25.09 15.53
C LYS A 159 -16.67 -25.35 14.03
N LEU A 160 -16.38 -24.30 13.27
CA LEU A 160 -16.20 -24.43 11.83
C LEU A 160 -14.93 -25.21 11.52
N GLN A 161 -15.07 -26.23 10.68
CA GLN A 161 -13.97 -26.95 10.11
C GLN A 161 -13.42 -26.22 8.87
N ARG A 162 -12.26 -26.64 8.43
CA ARG A 162 -11.62 -26.11 7.23
C ARG A 162 -12.52 -26.33 6.01
N GLY A 163 -12.76 -25.24 5.25
CA GLY A 163 -13.64 -25.22 4.07
C GLY A 163 -15.09 -24.91 4.39
N GLU A 164 -15.51 -24.95 5.66
CA GLU A 164 -16.87 -24.59 6.03
C GLU A 164 -17.08 -23.09 6.07
N THR A 165 -18.31 -22.69 5.75
CA THR A 165 -18.73 -21.28 5.75
C THR A 165 -20.01 -21.11 6.56
N LEU A 166 -19.98 -20.26 7.56
CA LEU A 166 -21.13 -19.80 8.31
C LEU A 166 -21.72 -18.56 7.66
N VAL A 167 -23.00 -18.59 7.34
CA VAL A 167 -23.75 -17.46 6.75
C VAL A 167 -24.77 -16.96 7.75
N LEU A 168 -24.72 -15.68 8.08
CA LEU A 168 -25.55 -15.07 9.11
C LEU A 168 -26.36 -13.90 8.55
N ASN A 169 -27.64 -13.81 8.93
CA ASN A 169 -28.39 -12.58 8.82
C ASN A 169 -27.96 -11.65 9.97
N ASN A 170 -27.19 -10.63 9.66
CA ASN A 170 -26.59 -9.72 10.62
C ASN A 170 -27.60 -8.83 11.37
N HIS A 171 -28.85 -8.78 10.92
CA HIS A 171 -29.94 -8.09 11.62
C HIS A 171 -30.69 -8.99 12.61
N LYS A 172 -30.57 -10.34 12.44
CA LYS A 172 -31.33 -11.32 13.24
C LYS A 172 -30.44 -12.20 14.11
N VAL A 173 -29.11 -12.05 14.02
CA VAL A 173 -28.17 -12.94 14.72
C VAL A 173 -27.01 -12.14 15.29
N LEU A 174 -26.79 -12.28 16.60
CA LEU A 174 -25.53 -11.90 17.23
C LEU A 174 -24.55 -13.07 17.12
N HIS A 175 -23.30 -12.76 16.87
CA HIS A 175 -22.24 -13.75 16.76
C HIS A 175 -21.02 -13.35 17.60
N GLY A 176 -20.45 -14.33 18.25
CA GLY A 176 -19.26 -14.20 19.07
C GLY A 176 -18.25 -15.29 18.78
N ARG A 177 -17.23 -15.37 19.59
CA ARG A 177 -16.17 -16.36 19.46
C ARG A 177 -15.52 -16.65 20.82
N SER A 178 -15.32 -17.92 21.16
CA SER A 178 -14.50 -18.31 22.32
C SER A 178 -13.04 -17.85 22.12
N ALA A 179 -12.27 -17.82 23.21
CA ALA A 179 -10.85 -17.47 23.15
C ALA A 179 -10.08 -18.37 22.18
N LEU A 180 -8.98 -17.86 21.64
CA LEU A 180 -8.02 -18.61 20.83
C LEU A 180 -6.83 -19.01 21.68
N ALA A 181 -6.14 -20.07 21.30
CA ALA A 181 -4.82 -20.38 21.86
C ALA A 181 -3.82 -19.27 21.53
N SER A 182 -2.85 -19.03 22.42
CA SER A 182 -1.82 -17.96 22.23
C SER A 182 -0.93 -18.19 21.02
N ASP A 183 -0.77 -19.44 20.60
CA ASP A 183 -0.04 -19.85 19.41
C ASP A 183 -0.94 -20.07 18.19
N SER A 184 -2.20 -19.68 18.27
CA SER A 184 -3.21 -19.90 17.23
C SER A 184 -2.76 -19.43 15.86
N ASN A 185 -2.88 -20.32 14.89
CA ASN A 185 -2.68 -20.05 13.48
C ASN A 185 -4.02 -19.97 12.71
N ARG A 186 -5.12 -19.70 13.43
CA ARG A 186 -6.45 -19.59 12.84
C ARG A 186 -6.48 -18.57 11.72
N VAL A 187 -7.12 -18.95 10.61
CA VAL A 187 -7.37 -18.10 9.47
C VAL A 187 -8.84 -18.20 9.11
N MET A 188 -9.55 -17.10 9.20
CA MET A 188 -10.95 -16.96 8.80
C MET A 188 -11.08 -15.82 7.80
N ILE A 189 -11.94 -15.99 6.82
CA ILE A 189 -12.28 -14.96 5.84
C ILE A 189 -13.69 -14.48 6.14
N ARG A 190 -13.85 -13.18 6.33
CA ARG A 190 -15.13 -12.55 6.59
C ARG A 190 -15.56 -11.70 5.40
N TYR A 191 -16.79 -11.90 4.96
CA TYR A 191 -17.47 -11.05 3.98
C TYR A 191 -18.69 -10.38 4.61
N ARG A 192 -19.01 -9.18 4.14
CA ARG A 192 -20.20 -8.45 4.51
C ARG A 192 -20.91 -8.01 3.25
N LEU A 193 -22.18 -8.38 3.13
CA LEU A 193 -23.01 -8.10 1.97
C LEU A 193 -24.23 -7.27 2.41
N SER A 194 -24.57 -6.25 1.62
CA SER A 194 -25.84 -5.55 1.75
C SER A 194 -26.80 -6.09 0.70
N VAL A 195 -27.88 -6.70 1.15
CA VAL A 195 -28.98 -7.19 0.31
C VAL A 195 -30.27 -6.56 0.79
N ASN A 196 -31.21 -6.31 -0.12
CA ASN A 196 -32.53 -5.83 0.25
C ASN A 196 -33.39 -7.03 0.68
N LEU A 197 -33.32 -7.36 1.97
CA LEU A 197 -34.04 -8.51 2.53
C LEU A 197 -35.58 -8.30 2.55
N ALA A 198 -36.05 -7.07 2.41
CA ALA A 198 -37.50 -6.79 2.33
C ALA A 198 -38.12 -7.19 0.98
N GLU A 199 -37.33 -7.09 -0.11
CA GLU A 199 -37.75 -7.62 -1.43
C GLU A 199 -37.60 -9.14 -1.51
N ALA A 200 -36.65 -9.70 -0.75
CA ALA A 200 -36.40 -11.15 -0.68
C ALA A 200 -37.51 -11.92 0.05
N ASP A 201 -38.20 -11.31 1.00
CA ASP A 201 -39.27 -11.98 1.77
C ASP A 201 -40.50 -12.39 0.89
N HIS A 202 -40.65 -11.81 -0.30
CA HIS A 202 -41.70 -12.20 -1.25
C HIS A 202 -41.27 -13.29 -2.26
N SER A 203 -39.96 -13.63 -2.31
CA SER A 203 -39.38 -14.62 -3.23
C SER A 203 -38.50 -15.66 -2.51
N LEU A 204 -38.75 -15.93 -1.24
CA LEU A 204 -37.93 -16.78 -0.34
C LEU A 204 -37.52 -18.14 -0.92
N GLY A 205 -38.28 -18.69 -1.88
CA GLY A 205 -37.93 -19.94 -2.53
C GLY A 205 -36.75 -19.81 -3.53
N ALA A 206 -36.70 -18.73 -4.31
CA ALA A 206 -35.69 -18.52 -5.35
C ALA A 206 -34.36 -17.97 -4.79
N ASP A 207 -34.44 -17.06 -3.82
CA ASP A 207 -33.24 -16.43 -3.24
C ASP A 207 -32.52 -17.34 -2.23
N ALA A 208 -33.26 -18.15 -1.47
CA ALA A 208 -32.67 -19.20 -0.65
C ALA A 208 -31.99 -20.28 -1.50
N ALA A 209 -32.55 -20.61 -2.66
CA ALA A 209 -31.93 -21.55 -3.60
C ALA A 209 -30.67 -20.95 -4.25
N ALA A 210 -30.69 -19.66 -4.60
CA ALA A 210 -29.51 -18.96 -5.13
C ALA A 210 -28.38 -18.82 -4.08
N LEU A 211 -28.73 -18.49 -2.84
CA LEU A 211 -27.79 -18.44 -1.73
C LEU A 211 -27.24 -19.84 -1.38
N GLN A 212 -28.06 -20.86 -1.42
CA GLN A 212 -27.66 -22.25 -1.23
C GLN A 212 -26.79 -22.76 -2.37
N ALA A 213 -27.10 -22.39 -3.63
CA ALA A 213 -26.28 -22.71 -4.80
C ALA A 213 -24.91 -22.02 -4.72
N LEU A 214 -24.85 -20.76 -4.26
CA LEU A 214 -23.62 -20.05 -3.99
C LEU A 214 -22.80 -20.75 -2.91
N LYS A 215 -23.43 -21.11 -1.80
CA LYS A 215 -22.80 -21.86 -0.70
C LYS A 215 -22.24 -23.20 -1.19
N THR A 216 -23.01 -23.96 -1.94
CA THR A 216 -22.59 -25.25 -2.50
C THR A 216 -21.41 -25.11 -3.43
N ARG A 217 -21.42 -24.13 -4.35
CA ARG A 217 -20.30 -23.88 -5.27
C ARG A 217 -19.03 -23.44 -4.56
N LEU A 218 -19.14 -22.64 -3.49
CA LEU A 218 -17.99 -22.22 -2.67
C LEU A 218 -17.38 -23.42 -1.92
N ILE A 219 -18.23 -24.25 -1.33
CA ILE A 219 -17.80 -25.46 -0.63
C ILE A 219 -17.15 -26.44 -1.60
N GLU A 220 -17.78 -26.73 -2.74
CA GLU A 220 -17.26 -27.63 -3.75
C GLU A 220 -15.95 -27.16 -4.36
N ALA A 221 -15.81 -25.87 -4.60
CA ALA A 221 -14.58 -25.30 -5.13
C ALA A 221 -13.44 -25.34 -4.10
N SER A 222 -13.75 -25.07 -2.83
CA SER A 222 -12.79 -25.19 -1.74
C SER A 222 -12.35 -26.65 -1.54
N HIS A 223 -13.30 -27.59 -1.49
CA HIS A 223 -13.01 -29.02 -1.34
C HIS A 223 -12.22 -29.59 -2.52
N ARG A 224 -12.53 -29.20 -3.76
CA ARG A 224 -11.76 -29.65 -4.95
C ARG A 224 -10.30 -29.22 -4.89
N LEU A 225 -10.03 -28.00 -4.43
CA LEU A 225 -8.66 -27.51 -4.30
C LEU A 225 -7.92 -28.17 -3.14
N GLU A 226 -8.63 -28.50 -2.08
CA GLU A 226 -8.05 -29.22 -0.95
C GLU A 226 -7.71 -30.67 -1.28
N ALA A 227 -8.59 -31.37 -1.98
CA ALA A 227 -8.34 -32.71 -2.47
C ALA A 227 -7.12 -32.78 -3.44
N GLN A 228 -6.76 -31.64 -4.03
CA GLN A 228 -5.57 -31.49 -4.88
C GLN A 228 -4.32 -31.02 -4.11
N GLY A 229 -4.36 -30.93 -2.77
CA GLY A 229 -3.26 -30.41 -1.95
C GLY A 229 -3.02 -28.90 -2.09
N ARG A 230 -3.96 -28.16 -2.66
CA ARG A 230 -3.86 -26.74 -3.03
C ARG A 230 -4.51 -25.79 -2.03
N SER A 231 -4.08 -25.89 -0.80
CA SER A 231 -4.68 -25.20 0.36
C SER A 231 -4.68 -23.67 0.29
N SER A 232 -3.66 -23.09 -0.32
CA SER A 232 -3.60 -21.64 -0.54
C SER A 232 -4.65 -21.17 -1.56
N GLN A 233 -5.05 -22.02 -2.47
CA GLN A 233 -6.02 -21.74 -3.53
C GLN A 233 -7.46 -21.92 -3.05
N ALA A 234 -7.71 -22.88 -2.18
CA ALA A 234 -8.98 -22.97 -1.47
C ALA A 234 -9.27 -21.69 -0.68
N THR A 235 -8.22 -21.09 -0.10
CA THR A 235 -8.30 -19.77 0.56
C THR A 235 -8.67 -18.66 -0.42
N VAL A 236 -8.18 -18.69 -1.66
CA VAL A 236 -8.48 -17.67 -2.67
C VAL A 236 -9.88 -17.78 -3.23
N ILE A 237 -10.40 -18.98 -3.44
CA ILE A 237 -11.81 -19.15 -3.84
C ILE A 237 -12.74 -18.73 -2.70
N SER A 238 -12.39 -19.01 -1.46
CA SER A 238 -13.08 -18.45 -0.28
C SER A 238 -12.95 -16.92 -0.16
N GLN A 239 -11.94 -16.33 -0.83
CA GLN A 239 -11.76 -14.87 -0.95
C GLN A 239 -12.44 -14.27 -2.17
N GLY A 240 -12.71 -15.09 -3.18
CA GLY A 240 -13.10 -14.70 -4.53
C GLY A 240 -14.61 -14.64 -4.78
N ILE A 241 -15.44 -14.37 -3.74
CA ILE A 241 -16.89 -14.14 -3.97
C ILE A 241 -17.12 -12.95 -4.94
N GLY A 242 -16.18 -12.01 -5.05
CA GLY A 242 -16.24 -10.97 -6.07
C GLY A 242 -16.06 -11.47 -7.52
N ALA A 243 -15.48 -12.66 -7.72
CA ALA A 243 -15.33 -13.31 -9.03
C ALA A 243 -16.51 -14.21 -9.39
N ILE A 244 -17.43 -14.42 -8.46
CA ILE A 244 -18.66 -15.21 -8.69
C ILE A 244 -19.74 -14.38 -9.41
N ASP A 245 -19.53 -13.09 -9.56
CA ASP A 245 -20.42 -12.23 -10.37
C ASP A 245 -20.44 -12.65 -11.85
N ASP A 246 -19.36 -13.27 -12.33
CA ASP A 246 -19.36 -14.03 -13.58
C ASP A 246 -18.33 -15.20 -13.50
N PRO A 247 -18.75 -16.41 -13.09
CA PRO A 247 -17.87 -17.59 -13.04
C PRO A 247 -17.35 -18.02 -14.41
N SER A 248 -17.82 -17.40 -15.48
CA SER A 248 -17.37 -17.63 -16.86
C SER A 248 -16.29 -16.63 -17.32
N ASP A 249 -15.99 -15.54 -16.56
CA ASP A 249 -14.94 -14.60 -16.96
C ASP A 249 -13.55 -15.20 -16.81
N PRO A 250 -12.87 -15.59 -17.92
CA PRO A 250 -11.55 -16.19 -17.87
C PRO A 250 -10.50 -15.29 -17.21
N LEU A 251 -10.64 -13.96 -17.36
CA LEU A 251 -9.68 -13.01 -16.79
C LEU A 251 -9.78 -12.95 -15.26
N SER A 252 -10.99 -13.01 -14.72
CA SER A 252 -11.20 -13.08 -13.27
C SER A 252 -10.60 -14.36 -12.69
N ILE A 253 -10.86 -15.50 -13.32
CA ILE A 253 -10.27 -16.81 -12.95
C ILE A 253 -8.74 -16.75 -12.96
N ALA A 254 -8.16 -16.20 -14.02
CA ALA A 254 -6.70 -16.07 -14.13
C ALA A 254 -6.10 -15.17 -13.05
N LYS A 255 -6.77 -14.05 -12.68
CA LYS A 255 -6.37 -13.17 -11.58
C LYS A 255 -6.40 -13.87 -10.23
N ASP A 256 -7.38 -14.72 -9.99
CA ASP A 256 -7.49 -15.50 -8.76
C ASP A 256 -6.38 -16.53 -8.65
N TRP A 257 -6.08 -17.24 -9.73
CA TRP A 257 -4.92 -18.15 -9.78
C TRP A 257 -3.58 -17.40 -9.58
N CYS A 258 -3.44 -16.21 -10.16
CA CYS A 258 -2.27 -15.36 -9.90
C CYS A 258 -2.15 -14.96 -8.42
N THR A 259 -3.27 -14.64 -7.79
CA THR A 259 -3.31 -14.31 -6.35
C THR A 259 -2.93 -15.51 -5.49
N ALA A 260 -3.36 -16.71 -5.90
CA ALA A 260 -3.00 -17.99 -5.27
C ALA A 260 -1.56 -18.44 -5.54
N ARG A 261 -0.86 -17.78 -6.47
CA ARG A 261 0.46 -18.22 -7.00
C ARG A 261 0.40 -19.52 -7.80
N ASP A 262 -0.77 -19.88 -8.32
CA ASP A 262 -0.94 -20.99 -9.28
C ASP A 262 -0.62 -20.51 -10.70
N PHE A 263 0.65 -20.31 -10.95
CA PHE A 263 1.11 -19.77 -12.23
C PHE A 263 1.01 -20.77 -13.36
N ASP A 264 1.03 -22.06 -13.08
CA ASP A 264 0.91 -23.13 -14.05
C ASP A 264 -0.46 -23.11 -14.75
N ARG A 265 -1.51 -22.74 -14.00
CA ARG A 265 -2.86 -22.55 -14.56
C ARG A 265 -3.08 -21.14 -15.07
N ALA A 266 -2.59 -20.13 -14.36
CA ALA A 266 -2.81 -18.73 -14.72
C ALA A 266 -2.18 -18.38 -16.06
N LYS A 267 -0.94 -18.81 -16.30
CA LYS A 267 -0.16 -18.42 -17.48
C LYS A 267 -0.79 -18.87 -18.81
N PRO A 268 -1.18 -20.15 -18.99
CA PRO A 268 -1.85 -20.57 -20.23
C PRO A 268 -3.15 -19.81 -20.49
N LEU A 269 -3.95 -19.58 -19.44
CA LEU A 269 -5.21 -18.85 -19.57
C LEU A 269 -4.99 -17.38 -19.93
N LEU A 270 -4.02 -16.70 -19.29
CA LEU A 270 -3.65 -15.32 -19.63
C LEU A 270 -3.09 -15.22 -21.06
N MET A 271 -2.31 -16.20 -21.52
CA MET A 271 -1.82 -16.24 -22.90
C MET A 271 -2.97 -16.44 -23.88
N LYS A 272 -3.95 -17.28 -23.56
CA LYS A 272 -5.17 -17.43 -24.36
C LYS A 272 -5.93 -16.12 -24.46
N ILE A 273 -6.19 -15.45 -23.33
CA ILE A 273 -6.86 -14.14 -23.29
C ILE A 273 -6.07 -13.11 -24.11
N LEU A 274 -4.73 -13.12 -24.03
CA LEU A 274 -3.87 -12.22 -24.77
C LEU A 274 -4.02 -12.40 -26.30
N ASN A 275 -4.20 -13.64 -26.77
CA ASN A 275 -4.37 -13.95 -28.18
C ASN A 275 -5.79 -13.67 -28.68
N GLU A 276 -6.82 -13.95 -27.85
CA GLU A 276 -8.23 -13.77 -28.20
C GLU A 276 -8.71 -12.32 -28.06
N SER A 277 -8.07 -11.54 -27.17
CA SER A 277 -8.38 -10.14 -26.91
C SER A 277 -7.08 -9.32 -26.88
N PRO A 278 -6.50 -9.02 -28.04
CA PRO A 278 -5.22 -8.31 -28.14
C PRO A 278 -5.21 -6.93 -27.49
N GLU A 279 -6.37 -6.29 -27.32
CA GLU A 279 -6.53 -4.99 -26.64
C GLU A 279 -6.55 -5.08 -25.11
N ASN A 280 -6.60 -6.29 -24.56
CA ASN A 280 -6.69 -6.51 -23.12
C ASN A 280 -5.43 -6.04 -22.40
N PHE A 281 -5.56 -5.11 -21.47
CA PHE A 281 -4.47 -4.59 -20.64
C PHE A 281 -4.04 -5.56 -19.54
N ASP A 282 -5.01 -6.21 -18.90
CA ASP A 282 -4.76 -6.97 -17.67
C ASP A 282 -3.98 -8.26 -17.95
N ALA A 283 -4.24 -8.94 -19.05
CA ALA A 283 -3.56 -10.19 -19.36
C ALA A 283 -2.03 -10.03 -19.46
N PRO A 284 -1.47 -9.12 -20.30
CA PRO A 284 -0.03 -8.91 -20.33
C PRO A 284 0.48 -8.28 -19.02
N TYR A 285 -0.30 -7.47 -18.30
CA TYR A 285 0.12 -6.92 -17.03
C TYR A 285 0.34 -8.01 -15.95
N TYR A 286 -0.55 -9.01 -15.87
CA TYR A 286 -0.38 -10.14 -14.97
C TYR A 286 0.71 -11.13 -15.44
N LEU A 287 0.88 -11.32 -16.75
CA LEU A 287 2.01 -12.09 -17.31
C LEU A 287 3.35 -11.46 -16.95
N SER A 288 3.46 -10.13 -16.98
CA SER A 288 4.62 -9.40 -16.49
C SER A 288 4.88 -9.68 -15.00
N ALA A 289 3.83 -9.70 -14.17
CA ALA A 289 3.97 -10.01 -12.75
C ALA A 289 4.45 -11.44 -12.50
N ILE A 290 3.96 -12.40 -13.27
CA ILE A 290 4.40 -13.81 -13.21
C ILE A 290 5.88 -13.92 -13.61
N SER A 291 6.26 -13.30 -14.74
CA SER A 291 7.64 -13.31 -15.23
C SER A 291 8.59 -12.66 -14.21
N THR A 292 8.19 -11.54 -13.60
CA THR A 292 8.96 -10.93 -12.50
C THR A 292 9.14 -11.88 -11.31
N HIS A 293 8.11 -12.64 -10.96
CA HIS A 293 8.18 -13.60 -9.86
C HIS A 293 9.10 -14.79 -10.19
N GLN A 294 9.18 -15.17 -11.46
CA GLN A 294 10.04 -16.22 -11.97
C GLN A 294 11.48 -15.74 -12.27
N ASN A 295 11.80 -14.47 -12.01
CA ASN A 295 13.09 -13.80 -12.32
C ASN A 295 13.42 -13.76 -13.82
N ASP A 296 12.41 -13.78 -14.69
CA ASP A 296 12.53 -13.62 -16.13
C ASP A 296 12.29 -12.15 -16.50
N ASP A 297 13.33 -11.33 -16.36
CA ASP A 297 13.23 -9.88 -16.51
C ASP A 297 12.92 -9.46 -17.95
N GLU A 298 13.39 -10.20 -18.96
CA GLU A 298 13.13 -9.91 -20.38
C GLU A 298 11.65 -10.10 -20.73
N ARG A 299 11.04 -11.22 -20.32
CA ARG A 299 9.61 -11.43 -20.53
C ARG A 299 8.77 -10.50 -19.68
N ALA A 300 9.20 -10.18 -18.47
CA ALA A 300 8.51 -9.23 -17.63
C ALA A 300 8.43 -7.85 -18.31
N LYS A 301 9.54 -7.37 -18.88
CA LYS A 301 9.61 -6.12 -19.63
C LYS A 301 8.73 -6.18 -20.88
N HIS A 302 8.84 -7.23 -21.67
CA HIS A 302 8.04 -7.42 -22.90
C HIS A 302 6.53 -7.32 -22.62
N PHE A 303 6.02 -8.07 -21.65
CA PHE A 303 4.60 -8.04 -21.30
C PHE A 303 4.15 -6.70 -20.70
N LEU A 304 5.02 -6.03 -19.96
CA LEU A 304 4.71 -4.72 -19.39
C LEU A 304 4.61 -3.64 -20.49
N THR A 305 5.47 -3.71 -21.50
CA THR A 305 5.42 -2.87 -22.69
C THR A 305 4.09 -3.06 -23.44
N LEU A 306 3.71 -4.31 -23.72
CA LEU A 306 2.42 -4.62 -24.34
C LEU A 306 1.24 -4.07 -23.55
N ALA A 307 1.24 -4.21 -22.22
CA ALA A 307 0.18 -3.67 -21.38
C ALA A 307 0.08 -2.14 -21.50
N SER A 308 1.22 -1.43 -21.47
CA SER A 308 1.25 0.02 -21.57
C SER A 308 0.72 0.52 -22.92
N GLN A 309 1.15 -0.08 -24.02
CA GLN A 309 0.71 0.30 -25.38
C GLN A 309 -0.81 0.14 -25.56
N ARG A 310 -1.41 -0.88 -24.95
CA ARG A 310 -2.86 -1.14 -25.04
C ARG A 310 -3.69 -0.17 -24.22
N LYS A 311 -3.17 0.24 -23.07
CA LYS A 311 -3.87 1.17 -22.17
C LYS A 311 -2.91 2.19 -21.57
N PRO A 312 -2.49 3.17 -22.35
CA PRO A 312 -1.55 4.20 -21.89
C PRO A 312 -2.13 5.03 -20.74
N PHE A 313 -3.45 5.18 -20.67
CA PHE A 313 -4.13 5.94 -19.62
C PHE A 313 -5.09 5.08 -18.79
N LEU A 314 -4.96 5.18 -17.46
CA LEU A 314 -5.83 4.50 -16.50
C LEU A 314 -6.59 5.54 -15.67
N LYS A 315 -7.92 5.60 -15.81
CA LYS A 315 -8.76 6.40 -14.93
C LYS A 315 -8.88 5.73 -13.56
N ARG A 316 -8.67 6.49 -12.48
CA ARG A 316 -8.89 6.04 -11.11
C ARG A 316 -10.04 6.85 -10.50
N GLY A 317 -11.20 6.20 -10.33
CA GLY A 317 -12.38 6.79 -9.71
C GLY A 317 -13.48 7.16 -10.71
N ARG A 318 -14.65 7.54 -10.17
CA ARG A 318 -15.79 8.00 -10.95
C ARG A 318 -15.60 9.47 -11.37
N HIS A 319 -16.21 9.88 -12.46
CA HIS A 319 -16.23 11.27 -12.91
C HIS A 319 -16.70 12.20 -11.78
N THR A 320 -15.86 13.15 -11.43
CA THR A 320 -16.17 14.24 -10.50
C THR A 320 -15.88 15.54 -11.23
N GLN A 321 -16.52 16.63 -10.85
CA GLN A 321 -16.23 17.99 -11.35
C GLN A 321 -14.89 18.54 -10.82
N LYS A 322 -13.98 17.68 -10.39
CA LYS A 322 -12.69 18.06 -9.82
C LYS A 322 -11.63 18.17 -10.91
N PRO A 323 -10.65 19.07 -10.74
CA PRO A 323 -9.50 19.14 -11.63
C PRO A 323 -8.80 17.78 -11.74
N ILE A 324 -8.35 17.45 -12.93
CA ILE A 324 -7.72 16.17 -13.28
C ILE A 324 -6.21 16.35 -13.35
N VAL A 325 -5.49 15.63 -12.52
CA VAL A 325 -4.04 15.51 -12.59
C VAL A 325 -3.69 14.26 -13.39
N LEU A 326 -3.11 14.46 -14.57
CA LEU A 326 -2.50 13.37 -15.34
C LEU A 326 -1.11 13.08 -14.78
N LYS A 327 -1.05 12.07 -13.93
CA LYS A 327 0.20 11.57 -13.37
C LYS A 327 0.84 10.57 -14.32
N VAL A 328 1.90 10.95 -15.00
CA VAL A 328 2.66 10.05 -15.88
C VAL A 328 3.77 9.36 -15.09
N ARG A 329 3.81 8.05 -15.21
CA ARG A 329 4.80 7.18 -14.57
C ARG A 329 5.50 6.28 -15.59
N PRO A 330 6.76 5.89 -15.38
CA PRO A 330 7.42 4.98 -16.29
C PRO A 330 6.92 3.54 -16.08
N PHE A 331 6.94 2.77 -17.14
CA PHE A 331 6.98 1.30 -17.06
C PHE A 331 8.41 0.79 -17.28
N GLU A 332 9.22 1.53 -18.00
CA GLU A 332 10.67 1.29 -18.08
C GLU A 332 11.31 1.37 -16.67
N GLY A 333 12.26 0.48 -16.39
CA GLY A 333 12.91 0.42 -15.07
C GLY A 333 12.00 0.03 -13.91
N THR A 334 10.77 -0.40 -14.19
CA THR A 334 9.81 -0.83 -13.17
C THR A 334 9.51 -2.32 -13.28
N LYS A 335 9.00 -2.90 -12.18
CA LYS A 335 8.58 -4.30 -12.13
C LYS A 335 7.18 -4.40 -11.53
N VAL A 336 6.35 -5.25 -12.10
CA VAL A 336 5.07 -5.61 -11.49
C VAL A 336 5.31 -6.74 -10.51
N LYS A 337 5.06 -6.50 -9.23
CA LYS A 337 5.17 -7.52 -8.17
C LYS A 337 3.82 -7.84 -7.59
N PHE A 338 3.61 -9.10 -7.27
CA PHE A 338 2.47 -9.49 -6.47
C PHE A 338 2.61 -8.93 -5.05
N LYS A 339 1.51 -8.50 -4.48
CA LYS A 339 1.47 -8.14 -3.07
C LYS A 339 1.67 -9.39 -2.21
N PRO A 340 2.19 -9.26 -0.96
CA PRO A 340 2.20 -10.35 -0.03
C PRO A 340 0.82 -10.98 0.13
N THR A 341 0.76 -12.29 0.27
CA THR A 341 -0.51 -13.02 0.51
C THR A 341 -1.19 -12.63 1.83
N SER A 342 -0.43 -12.00 2.74
CA SER A 342 -0.92 -11.41 3.99
C SER A 342 -1.64 -10.07 3.82
N ASP A 343 -1.54 -9.42 2.65
CA ASP A 343 -2.19 -8.13 2.42
C ASP A 343 -3.71 -8.28 2.40
N VAL A 344 -4.40 -7.29 2.98
CA VAL A 344 -5.88 -7.22 3.05
C VAL A 344 -6.52 -7.17 1.65
N LYS A 345 -5.77 -6.69 0.65
CA LYS A 345 -6.20 -6.67 -0.75
C LYS A 345 -5.15 -7.39 -1.58
N PRO A 346 -5.45 -8.60 -2.04
CA PRO A 346 -4.60 -9.30 -2.99
C PRO A 346 -4.46 -8.48 -4.28
N GLY A 347 -3.51 -8.83 -5.11
CA GLY A 347 -3.28 -8.19 -6.40
C GLY A 347 -1.82 -7.83 -6.61
N THR A 348 -1.59 -6.89 -7.49
CA THR A 348 -0.25 -6.48 -7.90
C THR A 348 0.08 -5.06 -7.45
N ARG A 349 1.36 -4.73 -7.49
CA ARG A 349 1.87 -3.36 -7.33
C ARG A 349 3.01 -3.12 -8.32
N LEU A 350 3.04 -1.95 -8.92
CA LEU A 350 4.19 -1.49 -9.68
C LEU A 350 5.26 -0.96 -8.72
N VAL A 351 6.51 -1.38 -8.91
CA VAL A 351 7.64 -1.05 -8.04
C VAL A 351 8.77 -0.48 -8.89
N GLY A 352 9.45 0.54 -8.38
CA GLY A 352 10.56 1.22 -9.06
C GLY A 352 10.13 2.42 -9.90
N GLY A 353 11.09 3.20 -10.33
CA GLY A 353 11.01 4.24 -11.35
C GLY A 353 10.06 5.43 -11.12
N GLN A 354 9.18 5.38 -10.16
CA GLN A 354 8.15 6.41 -9.97
C GLN A 354 8.15 7.06 -8.59
N LEU A 355 7.84 8.35 -8.60
CA LEU A 355 7.58 9.12 -7.40
C LEU A 355 6.28 8.69 -6.72
N SER A 356 6.33 8.42 -5.41
CA SER A 356 5.14 8.14 -4.62
C SER A 356 4.37 9.43 -4.31
N THR A 357 3.15 9.55 -4.80
CA THR A 357 2.28 10.71 -4.57
C THR A 357 1.15 10.42 -3.57
N LYS A 358 1.29 9.37 -2.77
CA LYS A 358 0.20 8.89 -1.88
C LYS A 358 -0.29 9.97 -0.91
N TYR A 359 0.59 10.84 -0.46
CA TYR A 359 0.29 11.87 0.55
C TYR A 359 0.22 13.31 -0.02
N TRP A 360 0.51 13.51 -1.29
CA TRP A 360 0.65 14.84 -1.89
C TRP A 360 -0.57 15.28 -2.67
N ILE A 361 -1.15 14.37 -3.47
CA ILE A 361 -2.35 14.69 -4.23
C ILE A 361 -3.56 14.38 -3.36
N ASP A 362 -4.21 15.41 -2.84
CA ASP A 362 -5.44 15.26 -2.08
C ASP A 362 -6.60 14.83 -3.01
N LYS A 363 -6.96 13.56 -2.91
CA LYS A 363 -8.05 12.96 -3.71
C LYS A 363 -9.43 13.54 -3.39
N ARG A 364 -9.55 14.33 -2.32
CA ARG A 364 -10.78 15.07 -2.03
C ARG A 364 -10.90 16.31 -2.93
N GLN A 365 -9.79 16.86 -3.42
CA GLN A 365 -9.73 18.05 -4.26
C GLN A 365 -9.44 17.71 -5.73
N PHE A 366 -8.64 16.69 -6.00
CA PHE A 366 -8.18 16.31 -7.33
C PHE A 366 -8.62 14.92 -7.74
N HIS A 367 -8.86 14.76 -9.03
CA HIS A 367 -8.99 13.44 -9.65
C HIS A 367 -7.64 13.04 -10.28
N VAL A 368 -7.16 11.81 -10.03
CA VAL A 368 -5.89 11.34 -10.57
C VAL A 368 -6.13 10.37 -11.71
N MET A 369 -5.64 10.73 -12.89
CA MET A 369 -5.49 9.84 -14.03
C MET A 369 -4.03 9.38 -14.11
N LEU A 370 -3.80 8.10 -14.42
CA LEU A 370 -2.43 7.58 -14.58
C LEU A 370 -2.10 7.46 -16.05
N GLY A 371 -0.99 8.06 -16.48
CA GLY A 371 -0.32 7.79 -17.74
C GLY A 371 0.79 6.76 -17.53
N ASN A 372 0.94 5.80 -18.44
CA ASN A 372 1.95 4.75 -18.39
C ASN A 372 2.90 4.91 -19.56
N ALA A 373 4.00 5.62 -19.36
CA ALA A 373 5.04 5.77 -20.37
C ALA A 373 5.99 4.56 -20.33
N VAL A 374 6.15 3.89 -21.45
CA VAL A 374 7.07 2.75 -21.57
C VAL A 374 8.27 3.09 -22.43
N ASP A 375 8.05 3.82 -23.52
CA ASP A 375 9.03 4.21 -24.52
C ASP A 375 8.61 5.51 -25.24
N GLU A 376 9.28 5.83 -26.33
CA GLU A 376 9.04 7.03 -27.12
C GLU A 376 7.62 7.10 -27.73
N THR A 377 6.95 5.94 -27.93
CA THR A 377 5.61 5.86 -28.53
C THR A 377 4.52 6.43 -27.63
N PHE A 378 4.82 6.67 -26.33
CA PHE A 378 3.89 7.36 -25.44
C PHE A 378 3.54 8.77 -25.97
N GLY A 379 4.45 9.41 -26.71
CA GLY A 379 4.23 10.70 -27.34
C GLY A 379 3.12 10.70 -28.40
N ASP A 380 2.89 9.56 -29.07
CA ASP A 380 1.92 9.42 -30.14
C ASP A 380 0.50 9.15 -29.62
N THR A 381 0.33 9.01 -28.31
CA THR A 381 -0.97 8.70 -27.71
C THR A 381 -1.88 9.91 -27.67
N ALA A 382 -3.15 9.76 -28.07
CA ALA A 382 -4.15 10.80 -27.95
C ALA A 382 -4.33 11.22 -26.48
N ALA A 383 -4.15 12.52 -26.19
CA ALA A 383 -4.28 13.02 -24.83
C ALA A 383 -5.73 12.95 -24.35
N PRO A 384 -6.00 12.36 -23.18
CA PRO A 384 -7.27 12.56 -22.50
C PRO A 384 -7.36 13.98 -21.97
N HIS A 385 -8.56 14.44 -21.64
CA HIS A 385 -8.69 15.73 -20.93
C HIS A 385 -8.03 15.66 -19.55
N PHE A 386 -7.19 16.65 -19.23
CA PHE A 386 -6.57 16.87 -17.92
C PHE A 386 -6.27 18.36 -17.72
N ASP A 387 -6.14 18.79 -16.46
CA ASP A 387 -5.84 20.18 -16.09
C ASP A 387 -4.36 20.38 -15.73
N VAL A 388 -3.74 19.37 -15.13
CA VAL A 388 -2.34 19.41 -14.70
C VAL A 388 -1.61 18.17 -15.19
N PHE A 389 -0.47 18.37 -15.84
CA PHE A 389 0.46 17.29 -16.19
C PHE A 389 1.48 17.12 -15.07
N PHE A 390 1.59 15.92 -14.50
CA PHE A 390 2.57 15.62 -13.47
C PHE A 390 3.50 14.50 -13.93
N ASN A 391 4.75 14.84 -14.23
CA ASN A 391 5.77 13.86 -14.51
C ASN A 391 6.24 13.21 -13.21
N ALA A 392 5.88 11.95 -13.01
CA ALA A 392 6.26 11.18 -11.83
C ALA A 392 7.40 10.20 -12.09
N ILE A 393 8.10 10.31 -13.23
CA ILE A 393 9.37 9.62 -13.46
C ILE A 393 10.39 10.18 -12.47
N SER A 394 11.08 9.29 -11.79
CA SER A 394 11.92 9.64 -10.65
C SER A 394 13.42 9.55 -10.92
N ASP A 395 13.82 8.88 -11.98
CA ASP A 395 15.23 8.65 -12.30
C ASP A 395 15.42 8.58 -13.82
N VAL A 396 16.26 9.47 -14.30
CA VAL A 396 16.59 9.61 -15.73
C VAL A 396 17.36 8.41 -16.26
N ASP A 397 18.24 7.85 -15.43
CA ASP A 397 19.11 6.73 -15.83
C ASP A 397 18.34 5.40 -15.85
N ALA A 398 17.28 5.30 -15.02
CA ALA A 398 16.45 4.10 -14.97
C ALA A 398 15.32 4.09 -16.02
N SER A 399 14.96 5.25 -16.59
CA SER A 399 13.81 5.38 -17.49
C SER A 399 14.05 6.37 -18.64
N PRO A 400 15.16 6.25 -19.40
CA PRO A 400 15.51 7.21 -20.43
C PRO A 400 14.53 7.22 -21.61
N THR A 401 14.04 6.06 -22.05
CA THR A 401 13.14 5.98 -23.20
C THR A 401 11.72 6.39 -22.83
N ALA A 402 11.25 6.06 -21.62
CA ALA A 402 9.97 6.55 -21.10
C ALA A 402 9.99 8.10 -20.94
N LEU A 403 11.12 8.65 -20.49
CA LEU A 403 11.28 10.11 -20.38
C LEU A 403 11.25 10.79 -21.75
N LYS A 404 11.85 10.18 -22.78
CA LYS A 404 11.75 10.65 -24.16
C LYS A 404 10.29 10.65 -24.66
N GLY A 405 9.53 9.59 -24.32
CA GLY A 405 8.10 9.53 -24.63
C GLY A 405 7.30 10.66 -23.95
N VAL A 406 7.69 11.05 -22.74
CA VAL A 406 7.09 12.20 -22.03
C VAL A 406 7.43 13.52 -22.73
N ASP A 407 8.68 13.70 -23.19
CA ASP A 407 9.05 14.89 -23.99
C ASP A 407 8.19 15.00 -25.25
N ASN A 408 8.09 13.90 -26.00
CA ASN A 408 7.29 13.85 -27.21
C ASN A 408 5.81 14.17 -26.92
N PHE A 409 5.26 13.64 -25.82
CA PHE A 409 3.88 13.93 -25.38
C PHE A 409 3.68 15.41 -25.05
N ILE A 410 4.60 16.01 -24.31
CA ILE A 410 4.55 17.44 -23.96
C ILE A 410 4.65 18.30 -25.24
N ALA A 411 5.54 17.97 -26.17
CA ALA A 411 5.69 18.69 -27.43
C ALA A 411 4.42 18.60 -28.29
N ALA A 412 3.78 17.42 -28.34
CA ALA A 412 2.58 17.22 -29.16
C ALA A 412 1.33 17.87 -28.57
N HIS A 413 1.19 17.94 -27.25
CA HIS A 413 -0.06 18.36 -26.58
C HIS A 413 0.02 19.68 -25.83
N SER A 414 1.24 20.27 -25.66
CA SER A 414 1.49 21.54 -25.00
C SER A 414 0.70 21.79 -23.72
N PRO A 415 0.87 20.95 -22.65
CA PRO A 415 0.15 21.11 -21.40
C PRO A 415 0.35 22.49 -20.79
N GLY A 416 -0.75 23.12 -20.34
CA GLY A 416 -0.68 24.48 -19.76
C GLY A 416 0.04 24.55 -18.41
N GLN A 417 -0.02 23.47 -17.61
CA GLN A 417 0.69 23.36 -16.35
C GLN A 417 1.42 22.00 -16.26
N ILE A 418 2.73 22.06 -16.06
CA ILE A 418 3.59 20.88 -15.93
C ILE A 418 4.28 20.93 -14.58
N ILE A 419 4.19 19.84 -13.82
CA ILE A 419 4.95 19.64 -12.59
C ILE A 419 6.07 18.64 -12.87
N ASN A 420 7.28 18.96 -12.47
CA ASN A 420 8.51 18.21 -12.69
C ASN A 420 8.79 18.00 -14.20
N HIS A 421 9.03 19.08 -14.90
CA HIS A 421 9.37 19.04 -16.33
C HIS A 421 10.56 18.09 -16.60
N PRO A 422 10.56 17.30 -17.70
CA PRO A 422 11.66 16.37 -18.02
C PRO A 422 13.05 17.02 -18.07
N ASP A 423 13.17 18.25 -18.59
CA ASP A 423 14.46 18.95 -18.63
C ASP A 423 15.00 19.26 -17.25
N ALA A 424 14.13 19.64 -16.31
CA ALA A 424 14.53 19.83 -14.92
C ALA A 424 14.91 18.49 -14.27
N LEU A 425 14.18 17.41 -14.59
CA LEU A 425 14.52 16.07 -14.10
C LEU A 425 15.91 15.60 -14.57
N ARG A 426 16.31 15.90 -15.81
CA ARG A 426 17.65 15.57 -16.33
C ARG A 426 18.76 16.24 -15.53
N ARG A 427 18.50 17.39 -14.92
CA ARG A 427 19.46 18.09 -14.04
C ARG A 427 19.71 17.37 -12.74
N THR A 428 18.94 16.34 -12.40
CA THR A 428 19.18 15.49 -11.22
C THR A 428 20.18 14.35 -11.45
N GLN A 429 20.74 14.22 -12.65
CA GLN A 429 21.84 13.28 -12.89
C GLN A 429 23.04 13.62 -11.99
N ARG A 430 23.67 12.60 -11.41
CA ARG A 430 24.68 12.79 -10.35
C ARG A 430 25.87 13.67 -10.76
N ASN A 431 26.36 13.52 -11.98
CA ASN A 431 27.44 14.38 -12.51
C ASN A 431 26.97 15.84 -12.72
N ILE A 432 25.71 16.06 -13.12
CA ILE A 432 25.15 17.40 -13.28
C ILE A 432 24.90 18.06 -11.92
N VAL A 433 24.31 17.29 -10.97
CA VAL A 433 24.13 17.73 -9.57
C VAL A 433 25.45 18.17 -8.96
N ALA A 434 26.51 17.35 -9.11
CA ALA A 434 27.84 17.68 -8.60
C ALA A 434 28.40 18.96 -9.25
N GLY A 435 28.21 19.14 -10.56
CA GLY A 435 28.59 20.38 -11.26
C GLY A 435 27.85 21.60 -10.69
N PHE A 436 26.53 21.55 -10.62
CA PHE A 436 25.74 22.67 -10.08
C PHE A 436 26.06 23.00 -8.63
N ALA A 437 26.37 22.00 -7.79
CA ALA A 437 26.79 22.23 -6.41
C ALA A 437 28.14 22.96 -6.36
N ARG A 438 29.11 22.57 -7.17
CA ARG A 438 30.44 23.21 -7.24
C ARG A 438 30.37 24.63 -7.82
N ASP A 439 29.42 24.91 -8.71
CA ASP A 439 29.17 26.23 -9.30
C ASP A 439 28.29 27.13 -8.41
N THR A 440 27.94 26.71 -7.21
CA THR A 440 27.13 27.47 -6.26
C THR A 440 27.98 27.84 -5.04
N GLU A 441 28.15 29.13 -4.78
CA GLU A 441 28.92 29.62 -3.63
C GLU A 441 28.34 29.04 -2.31
N GLY A 442 29.21 28.59 -1.42
CA GLY A 442 28.83 27.97 -0.14
C GLY A 442 28.48 26.49 -0.22
N LEU A 443 28.41 25.92 -1.42
CA LEU A 443 28.19 24.48 -1.60
C LEU A 443 29.45 23.78 -2.11
N TRP A 444 29.46 22.47 -1.94
CA TRP A 444 30.50 21.58 -2.46
C TRP A 444 29.91 20.24 -2.89
N ALA A 445 30.58 19.55 -3.77
CA ALA A 445 30.34 18.14 -4.10
C ALA A 445 31.61 17.51 -4.63
N GLY A 446 31.82 16.23 -4.40
CA GLY A 446 32.89 15.47 -5.02
C GLY A 446 32.78 15.49 -6.56
N GLN A 447 33.91 15.60 -7.24
CA GLN A 447 33.93 15.47 -8.68
C GLN A 447 33.27 14.15 -9.10
N THR A 448 32.37 14.20 -10.07
CA THR A 448 31.61 13.02 -10.49
C THR A 448 31.70 12.84 -12.00
N LEU A 449 32.19 11.68 -12.40
CA LEU A 449 32.24 11.25 -13.80
C LEU A 449 31.12 10.26 -14.09
N ARG A 450 30.46 10.42 -15.23
CA ARG A 450 29.61 9.40 -15.83
C ARG A 450 30.42 8.55 -16.80
N ILE A 451 30.36 7.25 -16.65
CA ILE A 451 31.11 6.28 -17.43
C ILE A 451 30.11 5.47 -18.25
N PRO A 452 30.15 5.58 -19.58
CA PRO A 452 29.27 4.79 -20.44
C PRO A 452 29.52 3.28 -20.28
N SER A 453 28.48 2.50 -20.42
CA SER A 453 28.54 1.03 -20.27
C SER A 453 29.54 0.37 -21.22
N GLU A 454 29.68 0.91 -22.44
CA GLU A 454 30.61 0.41 -23.46
C GLU A 454 32.07 0.61 -23.01
N ALA A 455 32.37 1.69 -22.29
CA ALA A 455 33.70 1.96 -21.78
C ALA A 455 34.12 0.97 -20.68
N LEU A 456 33.15 0.45 -19.90
CA LEU A 456 33.41 -0.49 -18.81
C LEU A 456 33.98 -1.83 -19.29
N ALA A 457 33.86 -2.15 -20.59
CA ALA A 457 34.50 -3.33 -21.19
C ALA A 457 36.05 -3.27 -21.11
N ASN A 458 36.64 -2.09 -20.95
CA ASN A 458 38.08 -1.89 -20.75
C ASN A 458 38.35 -1.23 -19.40
N SER A 459 38.29 -2.05 -18.35
CA SER A 459 38.42 -1.58 -16.95
C SER A 459 39.71 -0.83 -16.68
N ASP A 460 40.86 -1.27 -17.25
CA ASP A 460 42.16 -0.60 -17.02
C ASP A 460 42.20 0.83 -17.57
N LYS A 461 41.63 1.02 -18.77
CA LYS A 461 41.51 2.36 -19.37
C LYS A 461 40.60 3.25 -18.56
N VAL A 462 39.48 2.71 -18.08
CA VAL A 462 38.51 3.43 -17.23
C VAL A 462 39.16 3.79 -15.88
N VAL A 463 39.89 2.87 -15.25
CA VAL A 463 40.62 3.15 -14.00
C VAL A 463 41.59 4.31 -14.21
N SER A 464 42.39 4.28 -15.28
CA SER A 464 43.34 5.36 -15.57
C SER A 464 42.65 6.71 -15.84
N LEU A 465 41.49 6.70 -16.50
CA LEU A 465 40.69 7.91 -16.71
C LEU A 465 40.19 8.50 -15.37
N ILE A 466 39.71 7.65 -14.47
CA ILE A 466 39.22 8.08 -13.17
C ILE A 466 40.33 8.63 -12.31
N GLU A 467 41.49 7.96 -12.28
CA GLU A 467 42.70 8.40 -11.53
C GLU A 467 43.25 9.73 -12.04
N ALA A 468 43.16 9.99 -13.34
CA ALA A 468 43.52 11.27 -13.90
C ALA A 468 42.58 12.42 -13.50
N ALA A 469 41.32 12.10 -13.17
CA ALA A 469 40.29 13.08 -12.87
C ALA A 469 40.15 13.36 -11.38
N MET A 470 40.37 12.37 -10.49
CA MET A 470 40.11 12.54 -9.06
C MET A 470 41.03 11.68 -8.20
N PRO A 471 41.37 12.14 -6.96
CA PRO A 471 42.18 11.38 -6.00
C PRO A 471 41.35 10.27 -5.33
N TYR A 472 42.05 9.29 -4.73
CA TYR A 472 41.47 8.33 -3.81
C TYR A 472 41.13 8.97 -2.45
N PRO A 473 40.08 8.50 -1.75
CA PRO A 473 39.20 7.40 -2.07
C PRO A 473 38.15 7.76 -3.12
N ILE A 474 37.68 6.75 -3.89
CA ILE A 474 36.72 6.94 -4.99
C ILE A 474 35.50 6.07 -4.73
N LEU A 475 34.33 6.68 -4.85
CA LEU A 475 33.03 5.99 -4.83
C LEU A 475 32.64 5.56 -6.24
N THR A 476 32.20 4.30 -6.40
CA THR A 476 31.63 3.81 -7.68
C THR A 476 30.25 3.24 -7.47
N ARG A 477 29.40 3.37 -8.48
CA ARG A 477 28.05 2.77 -8.49
C ARG A 477 27.49 2.67 -9.90
N SER A 478 26.57 1.70 -10.14
CA SER A 478 25.79 1.65 -11.38
C SER A 478 24.77 2.78 -11.42
N ALA A 479 24.56 3.37 -12.60
CA ALA A 479 23.50 4.34 -12.84
C ALA A 479 22.11 3.73 -12.62
N GLY A 480 21.10 4.54 -12.32
CA GLY A 480 19.73 4.10 -12.05
C GLY A 480 19.58 3.22 -10.79
N THR A 481 20.59 3.18 -9.90
CA THR A 481 20.53 2.41 -8.66
C THR A 481 20.30 3.30 -7.45
N HIS A 482 19.46 2.81 -6.51
CA HIS A 482 19.13 3.48 -5.28
C HIS A 482 19.49 2.62 -4.06
N THR A 483 19.48 3.20 -2.87
CA THR A 483 19.71 2.51 -1.58
C THR A 483 21.09 1.91 -1.40
N GLY A 484 22.12 2.41 -2.08
CA GLY A 484 23.50 1.97 -1.90
C GLY A 484 23.80 0.54 -2.42
N SER A 485 22.88 -0.09 -3.18
CA SER A 485 22.99 -1.52 -3.55
C SER A 485 24.22 -1.88 -4.38
N THR A 486 24.81 -0.91 -5.10
CA THR A 486 26.02 -1.10 -5.90
C THR A 486 27.12 -0.08 -5.52
N LEU A 487 26.93 0.63 -4.39
CA LEU A 487 27.90 1.64 -3.94
C LEU A 487 29.12 0.97 -3.33
N SER A 488 30.29 1.35 -3.80
CA SER A 488 31.58 0.83 -3.31
C SER A 488 32.56 1.96 -3.11
N LEU A 489 33.34 1.92 -2.02
CA LEU A 489 34.42 2.85 -1.75
C LEU A 489 35.78 2.17 -2.04
N SER A 490 36.52 2.71 -2.98
CA SER A 490 37.83 2.23 -3.40
C SER A 490 38.94 3.13 -2.89
N LYS A 491 39.94 2.56 -2.21
CA LYS A 491 41.05 3.29 -1.62
C LYS A 491 42.31 3.26 -2.48
N ASN A 492 42.32 2.46 -3.53
CA ASN A 492 43.47 2.29 -4.45
C ASN A 492 43.02 1.69 -5.77
N ARG A 493 43.94 1.61 -6.74
CA ARG A 493 43.70 1.10 -8.09
C ARG A 493 43.13 -0.33 -8.10
N ALA A 494 43.64 -1.23 -7.28
CA ALA A 494 43.18 -2.62 -7.27
C ALA A 494 41.72 -2.74 -6.80
N SER A 495 41.37 -2.02 -5.71
CA SER A 495 39.98 -1.99 -5.22
C SER A 495 39.03 -1.29 -6.19
N LEU A 496 39.51 -0.28 -6.91
CA LEU A 496 38.71 0.40 -7.95
C LEU A 496 38.42 -0.53 -9.12
N ALA A 497 39.43 -1.25 -9.64
CA ALA A 497 39.24 -2.23 -10.70
C ALA A 497 38.22 -3.33 -10.31
N THR A 498 38.33 -3.84 -9.08
CA THR A 498 37.42 -4.84 -8.52
C THR A 498 35.99 -4.28 -8.44
N ALA A 499 35.81 -3.05 -7.97
CA ALA A 499 34.52 -2.41 -7.84
C ALA A 499 33.84 -2.17 -9.21
N LEU A 500 34.60 -1.73 -10.21
CA LEU A 500 34.09 -1.53 -11.58
C LEU A 500 33.63 -2.85 -12.22
N ASN A 501 34.37 -3.94 -12.02
CA ASN A 501 34.00 -5.27 -12.53
C ASN A 501 32.74 -5.86 -11.85
N ALA A 502 32.41 -5.40 -10.64
CA ALA A 502 31.22 -5.82 -9.91
C ALA A 502 29.96 -5.02 -10.26
N LEU A 503 30.06 -4.01 -11.10
CA LEU A 503 28.92 -3.19 -11.52
C LEU A 503 27.97 -3.98 -12.43
N LYS A 504 26.74 -3.48 -12.57
CA LYS A 504 25.75 -4.13 -13.44
C LYS A 504 26.18 -4.07 -14.90
N PRO A 505 26.16 -5.20 -15.61
CA PRO A 505 26.47 -5.23 -17.04
C PRO A 505 25.49 -4.35 -17.83
N HIS A 506 25.95 -3.82 -18.95
CA HIS A 506 25.14 -2.99 -19.86
C HIS A 506 24.44 -1.79 -19.21
N THR A 507 25.02 -1.25 -18.15
CA THR A 507 24.49 -0.09 -17.43
C THR A 507 25.64 0.89 -17.19
N ASP A 508 25.41 2.18 -17.49
CA ASP A 508 26.38 3.24 -17.17
C ASP A 508 26.72 3.23 -15.68
N ALA A 509 27.87 3.81 -15.37
CA ALA A 509 28.34 3.94 -13.99
C ALA A 509 28.65 5.39 -13.63
N TYR A 510 28.73 5.64 -12.33
CA TYR A 510 29.30 6.87 -11.78
C TYR A 510 30.54 6.54 -10.96
N ALA A 511 31.59 7.33 -11.16
CA ALA A 511 32.73 7.45 -10.27
C ALA A 511 32.70 8.83 -9.63
N THR A 512 32.76 8.89 -8.31
CA THR A 512 32.65 10.14 -7.54
C THR A 512 33.80 10.22 -6.53
N GLU A 513 34.47 11.36 -6.48
CA GLU A 513 35.45 11.68 -5.44
C GLU A 513 34.77 11.59 -4.07
N PHE A 514 35.38 10.85 -3.15
CA PHE A 514 34.89 10.77 -1.78
C PHE A 514 35.27 12.04 -1.01
N VAL A 515 34.29 12.77 -0.55
CA VAL A 515 34.50 13.92 0.35
C VAL A 515 34.28 13.46 1.78
N ASP A 516 35.36 13.50 2.57
CA ASP A 516 35.25 13.19 4.00
C ASP A 516 34.61 14.38 4.74
N ILE A 517 33.42 14.14 5.27
CA ILE A 517 32.63 15.10 6.04
C ILE A 517 32.56 14.75 7.52
N SER A 518 33.38 13.78 7.97
CA SER A 518 33.38 13.40 9.39
C SER A 518 33.84 14.56 10.26
N ASP A 519 33.19 14.70 11.41
CA ASP A 519 33.65 15.63 12.44
C ASP A 519 34.94 15.11 13.16
N ALA A 520 35.44 15.90 14.10
CA ALA A 520 36.64 15.55 14.87
C ALA A 520 36.53 14.23 15.67
N SER A 521 35.30 13.74 15.87
CA SER A 521 35.01 12.46 16.55
C SER A 521 34.82 11.30 15.54
N GLY A 522 35.01 11.55 14.25
CA GLY A 522 34.82 10.55 13.19
C GLY A 522 33.32 10.27 12.88
N VAL A 523 32.42 11.18 13.25
CA VAL A 523 30.98 11.03 13.02
C VAL A 523 30.59 11.73 11.74
N PHE A 524 29.96 10.98 10.84
CA PHE A 524 29.40 11.46 9.58
C PHE A 524 27.96 11.93 9.77
N GLN A 525 27.56 12.90 8.95
CA GLN A 525 26.21 13.49 8.95
C GLN A 525 25.55 13.35 7.59
N LYS A 526 24.22 13.11 7.59
CA LYS A 526 23.39 13.23 6.40
C LYS A 526 22.05 13.86 6.72
N ILE A 527 21.82 15.05 6.19
CA ILE A 527 20.57 15.77 6.27
C ILE A 527 19.80 15.52 4.98
N ARG A 528 18.50 15.23 5.10
CA ARG A 528 17.57 15.19 3.97
C ARG A 528 16.55 16.28 4.11
N CYS A 529 16.39 17.04 3.03
CA CYS A 529 15.32 18.02 2.88
C CYS A 529 14.51 17.75 1.62
N PHE A 530 13.25 18.19 1.62
CA PHE A 530 12.49 18.37 0.40
C PHE A 530 12.39 19.84 0.05
N PHE A 531 12.60 20.15 -1.22
CA PHE A 531 12.32 21.43 -1.81
C PHE A 531 10.97 21.37 -2.51
N ILE A 532 10.03 22.17 -2.02
CA ILE A 532 8.66 22.19 -2.50
C ILE A 532 8.26 23.66 -2.69
N ASP A 533 7.92 24.02 -3.91
CA ASP A 533 7.45 25.38 -4.24
C ASP A 533 8.35 26.48 -3.65
N GLY A 534 9.66 26.36 -3.86
CA GLY A 534 10.64 27.35 -3.42
C GLY A 534 11.09 27.27 -1.96
N GLN A 535 10.57 26.34 -1.16
CA GLN A 535 10.88 26.21 0.27
C GLN A 535 11.54 24.86 0.61
N LEU A 536 12.43 24.86 1.58
CA LEU A 536 13.11 23.66 2.11
C LEU A 536 12.40 23.14 3.36
N TYR A 537 12.12 21.83 3.38
CA TYR A 537 11.48 21.14 4.48
C TYR A 537 12.40 20.00 4.95
N PRO A 538 12.99 20.06 6.15
CA PRO A 538 13.83 18.99 6.66
C PRO A 538 13.02 17.73 6.99
N ILE A 539 13.60 16.56 6.72
CA ILE A 539 12.97 15.27 6.96
C ILE A 539 13.71 14.45 8.03
N HIS A 540 15.03 14.49 7.99
CA HIS A 540 15.87 13.87 8.99
C HIS A 540 17.29 14.45 8.96
N ASN A 541 17.98 14.30 10.09
CA ASN A 541 19.41 14.53 10.24
C ASN A 541 20.04 13.28 10.85
N LEU A 542 20.55 12.39 10.00
CA LEU A 542 21.13 11.13 10.42
C LEU A 542 22.62 11.29 10.74
N ARG A 543 23.06 10.65 11.82
CA ARG A 543 24.46 10.56 12.26
C ARG A 543 24.90 9.10 12.29
N SER A 544 26.16 8.85 11.93
CA SER A 544 26.75 7.51 11.94
C SER A 544 28.28 7.58 12.09
N HIS A 545 28.86 6.56 12.71
CA HIS A 545 30.33 6.35 12.69
C HIS A 545 30.80 5.72 11.36
N ASN A 546 29.89 5.48 10.42
CA ASN A 546 30.20 4.97 9.10
C ASN A 546 29.93 6.04 8.05
N TRP A 547 30.79 6.15 7.06
CA TRP A 547 30.64 7.08 5.93
C TRP A 547 29.36 6.84 5.14
N GLU A 548 28.85 5.59 5.04
CA GLU A 548 27.58 5.25 4.37
C GLU A 548 26.39 5.53 5.30
N VAL A 549 26.15 6.80 5.60
CA VAL A 549 25.06 7.21 6.49
C VAL A 549 23.70 6.90 5.87
N GLY A 550 22.80 6.32 6.67
CA GLY A 550 21.46 5.94 6.25
C GLY A 550 21.33 4.49 5.83
N ARG A 551 22.38 3.70 5.98
CA ARG A 551 22.30 2.25 5.88
C ARG A 551 21.29 1.71 6.90
N ARG A 552 20.60 0.64 6.53
CA ARG A 552 19.55 0.05 7.36
C ARG A 552 20.04 -0.19 8.79
N GLY A 553 19.58 0.62 9.73
CA GLY A 553 19.88 0.46 11.14
C GLY A 553 20.56 1.64 11.83
N ASP A 554 21.14 2.64 11.14
CA ASP A 554 21.84 3.75 11.80
C ASP A 554 20.96 4.43 12.86
N ARG A 555 19.71 4.75 12.55
CA ARG A 555 18.77 5.34 13.51
C ARG A 555 18.48 4.40 14.69
N LEU A 556 18.36 3.09 14.46
CA LEU A 556 18.02 2.10 15.48
C LEU A 556 19.25 1.58 16.23
N GLN A 557 20.41 1.51 15.59
CA GLN A 557 21.61 0.88 16.15
C GLN A 557 22.61 1.88 16.69
N VAL A 558 22.75 3.05 16.08
CA VAL A 558 23.70 4.10 16.47
C VAL A 558 22.96 5.19 17.25
N MET A 559 22.09 5.94 16.61
CA MET A 559 21.41 7.10 17.20
C MET A 559 20.51 6.75 18.40
N SER A 560 19.99 5.50 18.49
CA SER A 560 19.24 5.06 19.67
C SER A 560 20.10 4.92 20.94
N ARG A 561 21.41 4.72 20.77
CA ARG A 561 22.37 4.54 21.87
C ARG A 561 23.04 5.85 22.29
N GLU A 562 23.09 6.83 21.39
CA GLU A 562 23.73 8.14 21.60
C GLU A 562 22.68 9.23 21.59
N SER A 563 22.29 9.70 22.81
CA SER A 563 21.19 10.65 22.97
C SER A 563 21.45 11.96 22.23
N TRP A 564 22.68 12.46 22.27
CA TRP A 564 23.05 13.71 21.61
C TRP A 564 22.79 13.71 20.10
N MET A 565 22.92 12.57 19.42
CA MET A 565 22.59 12.46 17.98
C MET A 565 21.09 12.67 17.71
N ARG A 566 20.24 12.22 18.64
CA ARG A 566 18.79 12.44 18.55
C ARG A 566 18.42 13.86 18.88
N ASP A 567 19.08 14.44 19.90
CA ASP A 567 18.87 15.82 20.29
C ASP A 567 19.29 16.76 19.16
N ASP A 568 20.38 16.46 18.46
CA ASP A 568 20.84 17.16 17.25
C ASP A 568 19.83 17.01 16.09
N GLU A 569 19.26 15.82 15.88
CA GLU A 569 18.19 15.64 14.88
C GLU A 569 16.96 16.47 15.23
N ILE A 570 16.51 16.44 16.48
CA ILE A 570 15.36 17.22 16.94
C ILE A 570 15.63 18.74 16.74
N HIS A 571 16.82 19.21 17.12
CA HIS A 571 17.20 20.60 16.92
C HIS A 571 17.19 20.99 15.44
N CYS A 572 17.73 20.13 14.57
CA CYS A 572 17.72 20.33 13.13
C CYS A 572 16.30 20.39 12.54
N LEU A 573 15.40 19.52 13.02
CA LEU A 573 14.02 19.48 12.51
C LEU A 573 13.16 20.64 13.03
N ASP A 574 13.30 21.01 14.31
CA ASP A 574 12.46 22.03 14.94
C ASP A 574 12.92 23.45 14.63
N ARG A 575 14.23 23.64 14.38
CA ARG A 575 14.85 24.96 14.15
C ARG A 575 15.78 24.94 12.92
N PHE A 576 15.28 24.47 11.80
CA PHE A 576 16.08 24.23 10.61
C PHE A 576 16.81 25.46 10.10
N ASP A 577 16.16 26.61 10.08
CA ASP A 577 16.74 27.85 9.57
C ASP A 577 17.89 28.35 10.47
N ASP A 578 17.72 28.26 11.78
CA ASP A 578 18.77 28.56 12.77
C ASP A 578 19.91 27.55 12.69
N TYR A 579 19.57 26.25 12.56
CA TYR A 579 20.51 25.16 12.49
C TYR A 579 21.45 25.26 11.28
N LEU A 580 20.88 25.55 10.14
CA LEU A 580 21.62 25.66 8.89
C LEU A 580 22.35 27.01 8.76
N GLY A 581 21.71 28.07 9.24
CA GLY A 581 22.14 29.45 9.07
C GLY A 581 21.76 30.04 7.71
N ARG A 582 21.66 31.35 7.68
CA ARG A 582 21.12 32.12 6.52
C ARG A 582 21.87 31.82 5.20
N ASP A 583 23.20 31.80 5.25
CA ASP A 583 24.02 31.69 4.02
C ASP A 583 23.89 30.29 3.38
N ARG A 584 23.93 29.23 4.21
CA ARG A 584 23.75 27.85 3.74
C ARG A 584 22.34 27.60 3.23
N LEU A 585 21.34 28.17 3.90
CA LEU A 585 19.93 28.09 3.46
C LEU A 585 19.76 28.76 2.10
N ALA A 586 20.33 29.96 1.92
CA ALA A 586 20.30 30.69 0.65
C ALA A 586 21.00 29.92 -0.48
N ALA A 587 22.19 29.36 -0.21
CA ALA A 587 22.95 28.57 -1.17
C ALA A 587 22.18 27.29 -1.60
N LEU A 588 21.59 26.56 -0.65
CA LEU A 588 20.75 25.38 -0.93
C LEU A 588 19.51 25.76 -1.74
N THR A 589 18.84 26.84 -1.38
CA THR A 589 17.66 27.33 -2.10
C THR A 589 18.02 27.72 -3.55
N GLN A 590 19.13 28.41 -3.74
CA GLN A 590 19.64 28.76 -5.07
C GLN A 590 19.97 27.52 -5.91
N PHE A 591 20.64 26.54 -5.31
CA PHE A 591 20.96 25.26 -5.95
C PHE A 591 19.70 24.51 -6.37
N MET A 592 18.72 24.35 -5.47
CA MET A 592 17.47 23.67 -5.78
C MET A 592 16.65 24.40 -6.84
N THR A 593 16.68 25.73 -6.84
CA THR A 593 16.07 26.56 -7.89
C THR A 593 16.74 26.33 -9.25
N LYS A 594 18.07 26.16 -9.30
CA LYS A 594 18.78 25.78 -10.55
C LYS A 594 18.38 24.39 -11.05
N ILE A 595 18.13 23.43 -10.17
CA ILE A 595 17.58 22.12 -10.56
C ILE A 595 16.23 22.32 -11.25
N GLY A 596 15.36 23.19 -10.71
CA GLY A 596 14.12 23.63 -11.37
C GLY A 596 12.99 22.62 -11.32
N LEU A 597 12.97 21.70 -10.34
CA LEU A 597 11.84 20.82 -10.05
C LEU A 597 10.98 21.47 -8.96
N GLU A 598 9.67 21.45 -9.15
CA GLU A 598 8.69 21.95 -8.17
C GLU A 598 8.67 21.07 -6.91
N PHE A 599 9.10 19.82 -7.05
CA PHE A 599 9.27 18.89 -5.95
C PHE A 599 10.51 18.04 -6.16
N CYS A 600 11.46 18.17 -5.23
CA CYS A 600 12.71 17.41 -5.26
C CYS A 600 13.26 17.22 -3.84
N GLY A 601 13.78 16.04 -3.51
CA GLY A 601 14.56 15.83 -2.31
C GLY A 601 16.04 16.14 -2.55
N VAL A 602 16.76 16.59 -1.52
CA VAL A 602 18.21 16.75 -1.50
C VAL A 602 18.81 16.08 -0.27
N ASP A 603 19.86 15.29 -0.47
CA ASP A 603 20.71 14.73 0.60
C ASP A 603 22.04 15.49 0.62
N PHE A 604 22.44 15.96 1.80
CA PHE A 604 23.68 16.70 2.00
C PHE A 604 24.24 16.47 3.42
N GLY A 605 25.49 16.85 3.61
CA GLY A 605 26.12 16.96 4.91
C GLY A 605 26.80 18.30 5.08
N ILE A 606 27.36 18.56 6.28
CA ILE A 606 28.17 19.75 6.55
C ILE A 606 29.57 19.25 6.89
N ASP A 607 30.56 19.74 6.17
CA ASP A 607 31.96 19.36 6.41
C ASP A 607 32.55 20.15 7.61
N PRO A 608 33.77 19.75 8.11
CA PRO A 608 34.42 20.47 9.21
C PRO A 608 34.72 21.94 8.93
N GLN A 609 34.77 22.37 7.65
CA GLN A 609 34.94 23.76 7.23
C GLN A 609 33.62 24.52 7.19
N GLY A 610 32.51 23.85 7.49
CA GLY A 610 31.19 24.44 7.51
C GLY A 610 30.53 24.57 6.14
N ARG A 611 31.09 23.97 5.06
CA ARG A 611 30.48 23.96 3.73
C ARG A 611 29.40 22.88 3.65
N VAL A 612 28.36 23.16 2.88
CA VAL A 612 27.36 22.15 2.58
C VAL A 612 27.84 21.25 1.45
N VAL A 613 27.98 19.97 1.71
CA VAL A 613 28.41 18.96 0.73
C VAL A 613 27.19 18.21 0.20
N ILE A 614 26.87 18.40 -1.07
CA ILE A 614 25.73 17.78 -1.75
C ILE A 614 26.06 16.34 -2.14
N PHE A 615 25.20 15.37 -1.79
CA PHE A 615 25.34 13.96 -2.18
C PHE A 615 24.45 13.60 -3.36
N GLU A 616 23.20 14.05 -3.34
CA GLU A 616 22.26 13.84 -4.45
C GLU A 616 21.06 14.79 -4.37
N ALA A 617 20.47 15.10 -5.53
CA ALA A 617 19.13 15.64 -5.62
C ALA A 617 18.25 14.64 -6.38
N ASN A 618 17.07 14.31 -5.85
CA ASN A 618 16.25 13.25 -6.41
C ASN A 618 14.77 13.44 -6.02
N PRO A 619 13.83 13.48 -6.99
CA PRO A 619 12.40 13.60 -6.67
C PRO A 619 11.80 12.36 -6.03
N ALA A 620 12.47 11.19 -6.10
CA ALA A 620 11.98 9.92 -5.56
C ALA A 620 12.45 9.61 -4.14
N MET A 621 13.08 10.52 -3.45
CA MET A 621 13.52 10.29 -2.08
C MET A 621 12.36 9.90 -1.17
N ARG A 622 12.63 9.02 -0.21
CA ARG A 622 11.63 8.62 0.79
C ARG A 622 11.45 9.73 1.82
N HIS A 623 10.21 10.01 2.17
CA HIS A 623 9.80 11.03 3.12
C HIS A 623 9.26 10.44 4.44
N HIS A 624 9.76 9.23 4.78
CA HIS A 624 9.49 8.53 6.05
C HIS A 624 10.57 7.51 6.35
#